data_2baf7996dcfc21bd4907e2c091579681
#
_entry.id   2baf7996dcfc21bd4907e2c091579681
#
_cell.length_a   1.000
_cell.length_b   1.000
_cell.length_c   1.000
_cell.angle_alpha   90.00
_cell.angle_beta   90.00
_cell.angle_gamma   90.00
#
_symmetry.space_group_name_H-M   'P 1'
#
loop_
_entity.id
_entity.type
_entity.pdbx_description
1 polymer ?
#
loop_
_entity_poly.entity_id
_entity_poly.type
_entity_poly.pdbx_seq_one_letter_code
_entity_poly.pdbx_strand_id
1 'polypeptide(L)'
;MTEHVTGDGAGWPSLISALNPLEEADLVGRLGGRDILLPENEARQYPLRGHLWQAGPQARGQVLVLPGFTEFCEKYALFARRLVGAGYDCLMIXWPGQGXSGQLGAHQLVVHLDHFSAYFSALDELLTAAGWQTEKLAVFGHSLGGHLALNXARRYPQFTXKXILSAPMIVPKAPPXWMTRILASALILAGWRYHAXPFVSMPXXEERRKFKLNNLXTRSPXGYDQQYQIFEXQPELRRVHASVGWIXAAFDSCATTTLNPAWMGAIAAPVLAFLPXDENIVDPAAXXRMLAALPDCXIIXFXDARHELLSELEEVKTRLFDELDQFLKLDHKTDFTSALGAX
;
A
#
# COMPACT_ATOMS: atom_id res chain seq x y z
N MET A 1 -1.87 31.00 -18.97
CA MET A 1 -1.31 29.88 -19.76
C MET A 1 -0.33 29.12 -18.90
N THR A 2 -0.75 27.96 -18.44
CA THR A 2 0.12 27.14 -17.60
C THR A 2 1.07 26.36 -18.52
N GLU A 3 2.33 26.60 -18.35
CA GLU A 3 3.31 25.82 -19.06
C GLU A 3 3.41 24.45 -18.40
N HIS A 4 3.06 23.45 -19.14
CA HIS A 4 3.20 22.08 -18.69
C HIS A 4 4.53 21.57 -19.20
N VAL A 5 5.50 21.55 -18.32
CA VAL A 5 6.82 21.03 -18.68
C VAL A 5 6.94 19.65 -18.09
N THR A 6 7.11 18.68 -18.93
CA THR A 6 7.32 17.30 -18.52
C THR A 6 8.62 16.80 -19.13
N GLY A 7 9.29 15.94 -18.41
CA GLY A 7 10.54 15.37 -18.90
C GLY A 7 10.37 14.48 -20.11
N ASP A 8 9.17 13.99 -20.34
CA ASP A 8 8.88 13.09 -21.45
C ASP A 8 8.29 13.82 -22.65
N GLY A 9 8.06 15.12 -22.53
CA GLY A 9 7.52 15.91 -23.60
C GLY A 9 6.05 15.72 -23.90
N ALA A 10 5.31 14.99 -23.05
CA ALA A 10 3.90 14.70 -23.27
C ALA A 10 2.97 15.82 -22.80
N GLY A 11 3.50 16.80 -22.06
CA GLY A 11 2.67 17.91 -21.60
C GLY A 11 1.76 17.59 -20.43
N TRP A 12 2.05 16.56 -19.68
CA TRP A 12 1.23 16.17 -18.52
C TRP A 12 1.44 17.12 -17.35
N PRO A 13 0.40 17.41 -16.57
CA PRO A 13 0.58 18.22 -15.36
C PRO A 13 1.35 17.45 -14.28
N SER A 14 1.81 18.19 -13.27
CA SER A 14 2.40 17.57 -12.10
C SER A 14 1.34 16.82 -11.30
N LEU A 15 1.74 15.97 -10.38
CA LEU A 15 0.80 15.27 -9.52
C LEU A 15 -0.05 16.25 -8.71
N ILE A 16 0.54 17.36 -8.25
CA ILE A 16 -0.20 18.34 -7.47
C ILE A 16 -1.29 18.98 -8.34
N SER A 17 -0.97 19.39 -9.56
CA SER A 17 -1.94 20.08 -10.41
C SER A 17 -2.87 19.13 -11.16
N ALA A 18 -2.63 17.84 -11.12
CA ALA A 18 -3.45 16.88 -11.86
C ALA A 18 -4.89 16.83 -11.38
N LEU A 19 -5.15 17.23 -10.14
CA LEU A 19 -6.48 17.15 -9.55
C LEU A 19 -6.60 18.30 -8.55
N ASN A 20 -7.41 19.31 -8.89
CA ASN A 20 -7.60 20.44 -7.98
C ASN A 20 -8.64 20.09 -6.92
N PRO A 21 -8.72 20.89 -5.82
CA PRO A 21 -9.64 20.54 -4.73
C PRO A 21 -11.12 20.42 -5.14
N LEU A 22 -11.59 21.24 -6.09
CA LEU A 22 -12.97 21.14 -6.55
C LEU A 22 -13.21 19.85 -7.33
N GLU A 23 -12.28 19.48 -8.20
CA GLU A 23 -12.35 18.22 -8.94
C GLU A 23 -12.32 17.04 -7.98
N GLU A 24 -11.44 17.12 -6.99
CA GLU A 24 -11.30 16.05 -6.01
C GLU A 24 -12.62 15.85 -5.25
N ALA A 25 -13.23 16.94 -4.80
CA ALA A 25 -14.50 16.88 -4.08
C ALA A 25 -15.61 16.24 -4.95
N ASP A 26 -15.62 16.57 -6.24
CA ASP A 26 -16.63 16.02 -7.16
C ASP A 26 -16.44 14.53 -7.40
N LEU A 27 -15.22 14.04 -7.27
CA LEU A 27 -14.90 12.64 -7.57
C LEU A 27 -14.98 11.72 -6.34
N VAL A 28 -15.19 12.26 -5.16
CA VAL A 28 -15.31 11.43 -3.96
C VAL A 28 -16.44 10.41 -4.17
N GLY A 29 -16.16 9.15 -3.90
CA GLY A 29 -17.10 8.07 -4.05
C GLY A 29 -17.25 7.53 -5.46
N ARG A 30 -16.52 8.08 -6.43
CA ARG A 30 -16.55 7.61 -7.82
C ARG A 30 -15.27 6.84 -8.12
N LEU A 31 -15.41 5.53 -8.31
CA LEU A 31 -14.24 4.68 -8.51
C LEU A 31 -13.55 4.95 -9.85
N GLY A 32 -14.32 4.98 -10.93
CA GLY A 32 -13.73 5.10 -12.26
C GLY A 32 -12.96 3.84 -12.66
N GLY A 33 -12.25 3.91 -13.77
CA GLY A 33 -11.44 2.77 -14.22
C GLY A 33 -12.27 1.53 -14.50
N ARG A 34 -11.61 0.37 -14.49
CA ARG A 34 -12.31 -0.90 -14.70
C ARG A 34 -11.71 -2.01 -13.84
N ASP A 35 -12.57 -2.93 -13.42
CA ASP A 35 -12.13 -4.10 -12.69
C ASP A 35 -11.42 -5.09 -13.60
N ILE A 36 -10.45 -5.78 -13.02
CA ILE A 36 -9.91 -7.02 -13.58
C ILE A 36 -10.28 -8.09 -12.56
N LEU A 37 -11.23 -8.94 -12.94
CA LEU A 37 -11.77 -9.95 -12.03
C LEU A 37 -11.28 -11.32 -12.46
N LEU A 38 -10.64 -12.03 -11.54
CA LEU A 38 -10.14 -13.38 -11.79
C LEU A 38 -10.97 -14.34 -10.95
N PRO A 39 -11.75 -15.24 -11.62
CA PRO A 39 -12.58 -16.15 -10.85
C PRO A 39 -11.76 -17.21 -10.12
N GLU A 40 -12.41 -17.93 -9.23
CA GLU A 40 -11.78 -19.06 -8.54
C GLU A 40 -11.21 -20.04 -9.54
N ASN A 41 -10.12 -20.69 -9.14
CA ASN A 41 -9.51 -21.74 -9.94
C ASN A 41 -8.99 -22.86 -9.02
N GLU A 42 -8.33 -23.85 -9.60
CA GLU A 42 -7.87 -24.99 -8.82
C GLU A 42 -6.87 -24.64 -7.74
N ALA A 43 -6.04 -23.64 -8.02
CA ALA A 43 -5.00 -23.23 -7.07
C ALA A 43 -5.50 -22.18 -6.07
N ARG A 44 -6.58 -21.51 -6.38
CA ARG A 44 -7.07 -20.39 -5.57
C ARG A 44 -8.60 -20.47 -5.48
N GLN A 45 -9.11 -20.72 -4.30
CA GLN A 45 -10.53 -21.00 -4.12
C GLN A 45 -11.32 -19.80 -3.64
N TYR A 46 -10.93 -18.63 -4.11
CA TYR A 46 -11.64 -17.37 -3.90
C TYR A 46 -11.40 -16.48 -5.11
N PRO A 47 -12.29 -15.53 -5.38
CA PRO A 47 -12.08 -14.63 -6.49
C PRO A 47 -10.97 -13.61 -6.15
N LEU A 48 -10.34 -13.05 -7.19
CA LEU A 48 -9.30 -12.04 -7.00
C LEU A 48 -9.69 -10.81 -7.82
N ARG A 49 -9.60 -9.65 -7.21
CA ARG A 49 -9.94 -8.40 -7.86
C ARG A 49 -8.74 -7.51 -8.01
N GLY A 50 -8.51 -7.01 -9.22
CA GLY A 50 -7.66 -5.87 -9.47
C GLY A 50 -8.48 -4.74 -10.06
N HIS A 51 -7.90 -3.56 -10.11
CA HIS A 51 -8.57 -2.40 -10.71
C HIS A 51 -7.55 -1.59 -11.50
N LEU A 52 -7.96 -1.18 -12.71
CA LEU A 52 -7.07 -0.50 -13.65
C LEU A 52 -7.66 0.85 -14.01
N TRP A 53 -6.85 1.89 -13.84
CA TRP A 53 -7.16 3.25 -14.31
C TRP A 53 -6.11 3.60 -15.37
N GLN A 54 -6.56 4.06 -16.54
CA GLN A 54 -5.64 4.30 -17.66
C GLN A 54 -5.61 5.76 -18.06
N ALA A 55 -4.40 6.27 -18.27
CA ALA A 55 -4.20 7.64 -18.75
C ALA A 55 -4.37 7.75 -20.27
N GLY A 56 -4.29 6.62 -20.96
CA GLY A 56 -4.45 6.60 -22.41
C GLY A 56 -3.21 6.14 -23.13
N PRO A 57 -3.25 6.12 -24.48
CA PRO A 57 -2.12 5.56 -25.24
C PRO A 57 -0.83 6.38 -25.11
N GLN A 58 -0.92 7.62 -24.63
CA GLN A 58 0.25 8.47 -24.43
C GLN A 58 0.78 8.41 -22.99
N ALA A 59 0.35 7.42 -22.21
CA ALA A 59 0.77 7.31 -20.80
C ALA A 59 2.30 7.30 -20.69
N ARG A 60 2.82 8.02 -19.71
CA ARG A 60 4.26 8.16 -19.55
C ARG A 60 4.87 7.15 -18.58
N GLY A 61 4.06 6.29 -17.99
CA GLY A 61 4.56 5.25 -17.11
C GLY A 61 3.45 4.48 -16.46
N GLN A 62 3.84 3.47 -15.69
CA GLN A 62 2.92 2.58 -15.00
C GLN A 62 3.23 2.58 -13.51
N VAL A 63 2.20 2.77 -12.69
CA VAL A 63 2.32 2.70 -11.24
C VAL A 63 1.46 1.57 -10.72
N LEU A 64 2.09 0.59 -10.09
CA LEU A 64 1.42 -0.51 -9.43
C LEU A 64 1.21 -0.11 -7.97
N VAL A 65 -0.04 -0.13 -7.50
CA VAL A 65 -0.37 0.29 -6.14
C VAL A 65 -0.70 -0.93 -5.29
N LEU A 66 0.05 -1.08 -4.21
CA LEU A 66 -0.10 -2.19 -3.27
C LEU A 66 -0.67 -1.64 -1.96
N PRO A 67 -1.93 -1.92 -1.67
CA PRO A 67 -2.58 -1.33 -0.49
C PRO A 67 -2.15 -1.99 0.81
N GLY A 68 -2.53 -1.37 1.90
CA GLY A 68 -2.26 -1.89 3.23
C GLY A 68 -3.29 -2.90 3.70
N PHE A 69 -3.06 -3.34 4.92
CA PHE A 69 -3.94 -4.28 5.60
C PHE A 69 -5.34 -3.68 5.74
N THR A 70 -6.36 -4.45 5.43
CA THR A 70 -7.79 -4.10 5.44
C THR A 70 -8.22 -3.10 4.36
N GLU A 71 -7.30 -2.58 3.55
CA GLU A 71 -7.66 -1.60 2.55
C GLU A 71 -8.30 -2.24 1.31
N PHE A 72 -8.81 -1.41 0.43
CA PHE A 72 -9.63 -1.85 -0.70
C PHE A 72 -9.48 -0.83 -1.83
N CYS A 73 -9.87 -1.19 -3.05
CA CYS A 73 -9.61 -0.36 -4.23
C CYS A 73 -10.29 1.02 -4.13
N GLU A 74 -11.52 1.03 -3.65
CA GLU A 74 -12.31 2.27 -3.59
C GLU A 74 -11.64 3.36 -2.74
N LYS A 75 -10.88 2.95 -1.74
CA LYS A 75 -10.18 3.90 -0.87
C LYS A 75 -9.10 4.67 -1.62
N TYR A 76 -8.55 4.08 -2.68
CA TYR A 76 -7.44 4.67 -3.44
C TYR A 76 -7.86 5.38 -4.71
N ALA A 77 -9.18 5.50 -4.96
CA ALA A 77 -9.65 6.04 -6.23
C ALA A 77 -9.13 7.45 -6.51
N LEU A 78 -9.12 8.33 -5.50
CA LEU A 78 -8.63 9.69 -5.71
C LEU A 78 -7.14 9.72 -6.01
N PHE A 79 -6.36 8.90 -5.32
CA PHE A 79 -4.93 8.79 -5.60
C PHE A 79 -4.70 8.29 -7.02
N ALA A 80 -5.43 7.25 -7.42
CA ALA A 80 -5.29 6.68 -8.77
C ALA A 80 -5.68 7.71 -9.84
N ARG A 81 -6.74 8.48 -9.61
CA ARG A 81 -7.14 9.52 -10.57
C ARG A 81 -6.09 10.62 -10.66
N ARG A 82 -5.43 10.93 -9.55
CA ARG A 82 -4.34 11.90 -9.56
C ARG A 82 -3.17 11.39 -10.42
N LEU A 83 -2.82 10.12 -10.25
CA LEU A 83 -1.77 9.51 -11.08
C LEU A 83 -2.16 9.55 -12.56
N VAL A 84 -3.40 9.19 -12.88
CA VAL A 84 -3.88 9.19 -14.26
C VAL A 84 -3.87 10.61 -14.83
N GLY A 85 -4.32 11.59 -14.03
CA GLY A 85 -4.29 12.98 -14.46
C GLY A 85 -2.90 13.50 -14.73
N ALA A 86 -1.89 12.91 -14.11
CA ALA A 86 -0.49 13.25 -14.35
C ALA A 86 0.17 12.36 -15.40
N GLY A 87 -0.59 11.49 -16.05
CA GLY A 87 -0.12 10.72 -17.19
C GLY A 87 0.32 9.29 -16.92
N TYR A 88 0.04 8.77 -15.72
CA TYR A 88 0.47 7.40 -15.38
C TYR A 88 -0.73 6.46 -15.38
N ASP A 89 -0.58 5.30 -16.01
CA ASP A 89 -1.53 4.22 -15.78
C ASP A 89 -1.34 3.69 -14.35
N CYS A 90 -2.44 3.28 -13.73
CA CYS A 90 -2.43 2.82 -12.36
C CYS A 90 -3.15 1.49 -12.25
N LEU A 91 -2.48 0.47 -11.71
CA LEU A 91 -3.07 -0.83 -11.45
C LEU A 91 -2.99 -1.11 -9.96
N MET A 92 -4.08 -1.61 -9.38
CA MET A 92 -4.13 -1.92 -7.96
C MET A 92 -4.69 -3.30 -7.73
N ILE A 93 -4.20 -3.98 -6.69
CA ILE A 93 -4.72 -5.28 -6.27
C ILE A 93 -5.47 -5.13 -4.94
N UNK A 94 -6.33 -5.73 -4.69
CA UNK A 94 -6.93 -5.96 -3.61
C UNK A 94 -6.50 -7.17 -3.26
N TRP A 95 -5.94 -7.31 -1.96
CA TRP A 95 -5.26 -8.52 -1.50
C TRP A 95 -6.25 -9.62 -1.17
N PRO A 96 -5.83 -10.90 -1.30
CA PRO A 96 -6.71 -12.00 -0.86
C PRO A 96 -7.29 -11.78 0.53
N GLY A 97 -8.59 -11.93 0.64
CA GLY A 97 -9.30 -11.74 1.91
C GLY A 97 -9.71 -10.32 2.21
N GLN A 98 -9.40 -9.39 1.32
CA GLN A 98 -9.76 -7.97 1.48
C GLN A 98 -10.56 -7.50 0.29
N GLY A 99 -11.31 -6.49 0.55
CA GLY A 99 -12.11 -5.91 -0.55
C GLY A 99 -12.97 -6.99 -1.24
N UNK A 100 -12.90 -7.09 -2.42
CA UNK A 100 -13.59 -7.95 -3.18
C UNK A 100 -12.89 -9.13 -3.53
N SER A 101 -11.76 -9.41 -2.82
CA SER A 101 -10.96 -10.63 -3.11
C SER A 101 -11.22 -11.73 -2.09
N GLY A 102 -12.44 -11.97 -1.79
CA GLY A 102 -12.90 -13.09 -0.97
C GLY A 102 -12.94 -12.80 0.53
N GLN A 103 -13.53 -13.72 1.25
CA GLN A 103 -13.53 -13.73 2.71
C GLN A 103 -12.90 -15.05 3.15
N LEU A 104 -11.72 -14.96 3.79
CA LEU A 104 -10.95 -16.14 4.14
C LEU A 104 -10.92 -16.42 5.63
N GLY A 105 -11.29 -15.43 6.45
CA GLY A 105 -11.36 -15.59 7.89
C GLY A 105 -12.70 -16.11 8.35
N ALA A 106 -12.81 -16.39 9.64
CA ALA A 106 -14.04 -16.95 10.22
C ALA A 106 -15.17 -15.93 10.32
N HIS A 107 -14.86 -14.65 10.16
CA HIS A 107 -15.84 -13.56 10.26
C HIS A 107 -15.52 -12.55 9.17
N GLN A 108 -16.55 -11.85 8.67
CA GLN A 108 -16.34 -10.85 7.61
C GLN A 108 -15.27 -9.81 7.99
N LEU A 109 -15.23 -9.42 9.24
CA LEU A 109 -14.31 -8.36 9.67
C LEU A 109 -12.88 -8.85 9.90
N VAL A 110 -12.59 -10.14 9.67
CA VAL A 110 -11.29 -10.74 9.97
C VAL A 110 -10.58 -11.14 8.69
N VAL A 111 -9.39 -10.59 8.49
CA VAL A 111 -8.52 -10.95 7.36
C VAL A 111 -7.70 -12.16 7.75
N HIS A 112 -7.68 -13.17 6.90
CA HIS A 112 -6.89 -14.38 7.13
C HIS A 112 -6.04 -14.73 5.93
N LEU A 113 -4.85 -15.26 6.20
CA LEU A 113 -3.98 -15.87 5.21
C LEU A 113 -3.07 -16.84 5.94
N ASP A 114 -2.83 -18.01 5.37
CA ASP A 114 -1.95 -18.99 6.01
C ASP A 114 -0.47 -18.63 5.85
N HIS A 115 -0.10 -18.13 4.66
CA HIS A 115 1.29 -17.77 4.34
C HIS A 115 1.29 -16.57 3.42
N PHE A 116 2.26 -15.71 3.57
CA PHE A 116 2.40 -14.54 2.69
C PHE A 116 2.70 -14.92 1.23
N SER A 117 3.11 -16.16 0.97
CA SER A 117 3.25 -16.61 -0.42
C SER A 117 1.97 -16.46 -1.23
N ALA A 118 0.80 -16.53 -0.58
CA ALA A 118 -0.46 -16.32 -1.28
C ALA A 118 -0.58 -14.90 -1.84
N TYR A 119 -0.01 -13.91 -1.16
CA TYR A 119 0.03 -12.56 -1.70
C TYR A 119 0.83 -12.48 -2.99
N PHE A 120 1.98 -13.17 -3.01
CA PHE A 120 2.85 -13.12 -4.20
C PHE A 120 2.22 -13.88 -5.36
N SER A 121 1.56 -15.00 -5.10
CA SER A 121 0.84 -15.74 -6.14
C SER A 121 -0.29 -14.92 -6.73
N ALA A 122 -1.04 -14.21 -5.89
CA ALA A 122 -2.13 -13.35 -6.34
C ALA A 122 -1.59 -12.23 -7.22
N LEU A 123 -0.48 -11.62 -6.81
CA LEU A 123 0.13 -10.55 -7.59
C LEU A 123 0.61 -11.05 -8.94
N ASP A 124 1.24 -12.24 -8.98
CA ASP A 124 1.64 -12.85 -10.25
C ASP A 124 0.46 -13.03 -11.19
N GLU A 125 -0.65 -13.56 -10.68
CA GLU A 125 -1.85 -13.75 -11.50
C GLU A 125 -2.35 -12.43 -12.06
N LEU A 126 -2.42 -11.40 -11.23
CA LEU A 126 -2.95 -10.11 -11.67
C LEU A 126 -2.03 -9.46 -12.70
N LEU A 127 -0.73 -9.45 -12.45
CA LEU A 127 0.21 -8.84 -13.39
C LEU A 127 0.16 -9.55 -14.75
N THR A 128 0.03 -10.88 -14.73
CA THR A 128 -0.10 -11.65 -15.97
C THR A 128 -1.39 -11.29 -16.70
N ALA A 129 -2.51 -11.26 -15.97
CA ALA A 129 -3.81 -10.96 -16.58
C ALA A 129 -3.87 -9.55 -17.14
N ALA A 130 -3.21 -8.60 -16.49
CA ALA A 130 -3.20 -7.21 -16.93
C ALA A 130 -2.13 -6.92 -17.99
N GLY A 131 -1.21 -7.86 -18.22
CA GLY A 131 -0.09 -7.64 -19.14
C GLY A 131 0.91 -6.64 -18.61
N TRP A 132 1.11 -6.62 -17.28
CA TRP A 132 1.92 -5.61 -16.61
C TRP A 132 3.29 -6.10 -16.16
N GLN A 133 3.78 -7.19 -16.70
CA GLN A 133 5.15 -7.64 -16.41
C GLN A 133 6.11 -6.93 -17.35
N THR A 134 6.38 -5.66 -17.04
CA THR A 134 7.18 -4.79 -17.88
C THR A 134 8.43 -4.33 -17.13
N GLU A 135 9.36 -3.71 -17.87
CA GLU A 135 10.64 -3.27 -17.32
C GLU A 135 10.54 -1.98 -16.51
N LYS A 136 9.38 -1.34 -16.48
CA LYS A 136 9.30 0.04 -16.02
C LYS A 136 8.22 0.29 -14.97
N LEU A 137 7.93 -0.69 -14.15
CA LEU A 137 6.96 -0.49 -13.09
C LEU A 137 7.54 0.36 -11.97
N ALA A 138 6.83 1.43 -11.62
CA ALA A 138 7.00 2.06 -10.33
C ALA A 138 6.02 1.39 -9.37
N VAL A 139 6.47 0.95 -8.22
CA VAL A 139 5.63 0.21 -7.28
C VAL A 139 5.46 1.06 -6.03
N PHE A 140 4.20 1.43 -5.75
CA PHE A 140 3.84 2.19 -4.56
C PHE A 140 3.20 1.23 -3.57
N GLY A 141 3.74 1.17 -2.35
CA GLY A 141 3.17 0.30 -1.33
C GLY A 141 3.01 1.00 -0.01
N HIS A 142 1.81 0.89 0.59
CA HIS A 142 1.51 1.48 1.87
C HIS A 142 1.41 0.40 2.95
N SER A 143 2.14 0.56 4.04
CA SER A 143 2.06 -0.31 5.22
C SER A 143 2.36 -1.76 4.84
N LEU A 144 1.41 -2.69 4.99
CA LEU A 144 1.55 -4.07 4.47
C LEU A 144 1.98 -4.05 3.01
N GLY A 145 1.38 -3.17 2.21
CA GLY A 145 1.75 -3.03 0.80
C GLY A 145 3.19 -2.62 0.62
N GLY A 146 3.77 -1.88 1.56
CA GLY A 146 5.19 -1.56 1.52
C GLY A 146 6.06 -2.77 1.74
N HIS A 147 5.69 -3.61 2.71
CA HIS A 147 6.36 -4.89 2.92
C HIS A 147 6.33 -5.74 1.65
N LEU A 148 5.16 -5.79 1.03
CA LEU A 148 5.00 -6.59 -0.19
C LEU A 148 5.69 -5.95 -1.39
N ALA A 149 5.80 -4.63 -1.44
CA ALA A 149 6.55 -3.94 -2.50
C ALA A 149 8.03 -4.28 -2.42
N LEU A 150 8.61 -4.30 -1.23
CA LEU A 150 10.00 -4.71 -1.05
C LEU A 150 10.17 -6.15 -1.51
N ASN A 151 9.24 -7.00 -1.20
CA ASN A 151 9.24 -8.37 -1.71
C ASN A 151 9.08 -8.45 -3.24
N UNK A 152 8.31 -7.52 -3.80
CA UNK A 152 8.15 -7.47 -5.10
C UNK A 152 9.35 -7.17 -5.77
N ALA A 153 10.14 -6.23 -5.21
CA ALA A 153 11.45 -5.85 -5.79
C ALA A 153 12.49 -6.97 -5.75
N ARG A 154 12.51 -7.73 -4.68
CA ARG A 154 13.42 -8.88 -4.57
C ARG A 154 13.06 -9.99 -5.53
N ARG A 155 11.77 -10.27 -5.71
CA ARG A 155 11.33 -11.37 -6.58
C ARG A 155 11.44 -11.02 -8.06
N TYR A 156 11.19 -9.76 -8.40
CA TYR A 156 11.12 -9.33 -9.81
C TYR A 156 11.98 -8.09 -10.05
N PRO A 157 13.28 -8.20 -9.85
CA PRO A 157 14.13 -7.02 -10.05
C PRO A 157 14.08 -6.50 -11.50
N GLN A 158 13.76 -7.36 -12.46
CA GLN A 158 13.70 -6.95 -13.84
C GLN A 158 12.47 -6.08 -14.18
N PHE A 159 11.41 -6.13 -13.36
CA PHE A 159 10.22 -5.31 -13.60
C PHE A 159 10.21 -4.05 -12.75
N THR A 160 10.82 -4.10 -11.56
CA THR A 160 10.64 -3.03 -10.57
C THR A 160 11.65 -1.92 -10.77
N UNK A 161 10.98 -0.92 -11.08
CA UNK A 161 11.76 0.12 -11.39
C UNK A 161 12.14 0.94 -10.31
N LYS A 162 11.23 1.25 -9.60
CA LYS A 162 11.34 2.12 -8.43
C LYS A 162 10.38 1.63 -7.33
N UNK A 163 10.57 1.74 -6.08
CA UNK A 163 9.77 1.41 -5.09
C UNK A 163 9.46 2.60 -4.39
N ILE A 164 8.34 2.91 -4.10
CA ILE A 164 7.88 4.04 -3.28
C ILE A 164 7.14 3.46 -2.08
N LEU A 165 7.58 3.79 -0.90
CA LEU A 165 7.05 3.20 0.32
C LEU A 165 6.40 4.27 1.18
N SER A 166 5.18 4.02 1.65
CA SER A 166 4.47 4.90 2.57
C SER A 166 4.26 4.13 3.88
N ALA A 167 4.92 4.56 4.95
CA ALA A 167 4.82 3.92 6.27
C ALA A 167 4.95 2.39 6.16
N PRO A 168 6.00 1.88 5.52
CA PRO A 168 6.07 0.45 5.21
C PRO A 168 6.14 -0.42 6.46
N MET A 169 5.51 -1.58 6.40
CA MET A 169 5.60 -2.55 7.48
C MET A 169 6.92 -3.32 7.37
N ILE A 170 7.88 -2.94 8.18
CA ILE A 170 9.08 -3.76 8.38
C ILE A 170 8.73 -4.88 9.35
N VAL A 171 8.04 -4.50 10.43
CA VAL A 171 7.42 -5.43 11.36
C VAL A 171 6.28 -4.67 12.05
N PRO A 172 5.16 -5.33 12.39
CA PRO A 172 4.09 -4.64 13.11
C PRO A 172 4.56 -4.18 14.49
N LYS A 173 3.97 -3.10 15.00
CA LYS A 173 4.21 -2.68 16.37
C LYS A 173 3.45 -3.62 17.29
N ALA A 174 4.18 -4.40 18.07
CA ALA A 174 3.59 -5.48 18.87
C ALA A 174 4.54 -5.86 19.99
N PRO A 175 4.11 -6.71 20.93
CA PRO A 175 5.04 -7.32 21.88
C PRO A 175 6.14 -8.05 21.15
N PRO A 176 7.26 -8.40 21.83
CA PRO A 176 8.37 -9.05 21.14
C PRO A 176 7.92 -10.22 20.23
N UNK A 177 8.46 -10.34 19.19
CA UNK A 177 8.10 -11.26 18.25
C UNK A 177 7.95 -12.58 18.75
N TRP A 178 9.00 -12.98 19.60
CA TRP A 178 8.97 -14.35 20.11
C TRP A 178 7.74 -14.62 20.95
N MET A 179 7.32 -13.66 21.76
CA MET A 179 6.10 -13.82 22.57
C MET A 179 4.86 -13.92 21.68
N THR A 180 4.77 -13.05 20.68
CA THR A 180 3.64 -13.06 19.75
C THR A 180 3.56 -14.38 19.02
N ARG A 181 4.71 -14.91 18.57
CA ARG A 181 4.75 -16.17 17.83
C ARG A 181 4.35 -17.35 18.71
N ILE A 182 4.79 -17.36 19.97
CA ILE A 182 4.40 -18.42 20.90
C ILE A 182 2.88 -18.41 21.12
N LEU A 183 2.32 -17.24 21.41
CA LEU A 183 0.89 -17.13 21.65
C LEU A 183 0.09 -17.52 20.40
N ALA A 184 0.49 -17.02 19.24
CA ALA A 184 -0.20 -17.36 17.99
C ALA A 184 -0.14 -18.87 17.73
N SER A 185 1.03 -19.49 17.94
CA SER A 185 1.17 -20.94 17.75
C SER A 185 0.26 -21.72 18.67
N ALA A 186 0.17 -21.30 19.94
CA ALA A 186 -0.69 -21.98 20.91
C ALA A 186 -2.16 -21.87 20.52
N LEU A 187 -2.59 -20.69 20.05
CA LEU A 187 -3.97 -20.48 19.63
C LEU A 187 -4.29 -21.28 18.38
N ILE A 188 -3.34 -21.39 17.45
CA ILE A 188 -3.52 -22.21 16.24
C ILE A 188 -3.69 -23.69 16.63
N LEU A 189 -2.88 -24.19 17.55
CA LEU A 189 -3.04 -25.56 18.03
C LEU A 189 -4.40 -25.77 18.70
N ALA A 190 -4.96 -24.72 19.30
CA ALA A 190 -6.30 -24.78 19.91
C ALA A 190 -7.43 -24.63 18.89
N GLY A 191 -7.12 -24.54 17.58
CA GLY A 191 -8.15 -24.43 16.56
C GLY A 191 -8.58 -23.02 16.23
N TRP A 192 -7.79 -22.02 16.60
CA TRP A 192 -8.17 -20.61 16.50
C TRP A 192 -7.57 -19.92 15.27
N ARG A 193 -7.01 -20.65 14.34
CA ARG A 193 -6.25 -20.11 13.20
C ARG A 193 -6.97 -19.00 12.42
N TYR A 194 -8.28 -19.19 12.20
CA TYR A 194 -9.05 -18.32 11.31
C TYR A 194 -9.75 -17.17 12.03
N HIS A 195 -9.57 -17.07 13.34
CA HIS A 195 -10.25 -16.10 14.19
C HIS A 195 -9.30 -15.00 14.64
N ALA A 196 -9.87 -13.85 14.95
CA ALA A 196 -9.12 -12.80 15.68
C ALA A 196 -8.86 -13.25 17.11
N UNK A 197 -7.91 -12.68 17.67
CA UNK A 197 -7.69 -12.97 18.87
C UNK A 197 -8.92 -13.02 19.58
N PRO A 198 -8.94 -13.82 20.80
CA PRO A 198 -10.19 -14.09 21.53
C PRO A 198 -10.79 -12.89 22.24
N PHE A 199 -10.02 -11.95 22.64
CA PHE A 199 -10.49 -10.83 23.45
C PHE A 199 -10.73 -9.55 22.66
N VAL A 200 -10.73 -9.57 21.34
CA VAL A 200 -11.06 -8.37 20.58
C VAL A 200 -12.54 -8.36 20.20
N SER A 201 -13.13 -7.17 20.10
CA SER A 201 -14.54 -7.00 19.74
C SER A 201 -14.69 -6.88 18.22
N MET A 202 -15.93 -7.11 17.75
CA MET A 202 -16.28 -6.87 16.33
C MET A 202 -17.09 -5.59 16.28
N PRO A 203 -16.44 -4.45 16.17
CA PRO A 203 -17.12 -3.16 16.35
C PRO A 203 -18.03 -2.80 15.19
N UNK A 204 -18.95 -1.94 15.30
CA UNK A 204 -19.84 -1.52 14.31
C UNK A 204 -19.20 -0.45 13.51
N UNK A 205 -19.59 -0.14 12.61
CA UNK A 205 -19.23 0.83 11.81
C UNK A 205 -19.23 2.10 12.42
N GLU A 206 -20.40 2.46 13.04
CA GLU A 206 -20.61 3.76 13.69
C GLU A 206 -19.63 4.00 14.82
N GLU A 207 -19.30 2.96 15.58
CA GLU A 207 -18.34 3.10 16.66
C GLU A 207 -16.98 3.54 16.15
N ARG A 208 -16.50 2.94 15.05
CA ARG A 208 -15.21 3.23 14.49
C ARG A 208 -15.19 4.51 13.67
N ARG A 209 -16.36 4.95 13.21
CA ARG A 209 -16.45 6.13 12.35
C ARG A 209 -16.16 7.43 13.09
N LYS A 210 -16.40 7.47 14.38
CA LYS A 210 -16.19 8.70 15.14
C LYS A 210 -14.70 9.05 15.17
N PHE A 211 -14.39 10.24 14.67
CA PHE A 211 -13.01 10.72 14.68
C PHE A 211 -12.59 11.06 16.11
N LYS A 212 -11.46 10.54 16.51
CA LYS A 212 -10.85 10.86 17.81
C LYS A 212 -9.46 11.43 17.55
N LEU A 213 -9.09 12.46 18.30
CA LEU A 213 -7.78 13.10 18.12
C LEU A 213 -6.62 12.14 18.36
N ASN A 214 -6.82 11.11 19.18
CA ASN A 214 -5.78 10.14 19.46
C ASN A 214 -5.83 8.90 18.57
N ASN A 215 -6.61 8.92 17.46
CA ASN A 215 -6.62 7.80 16.55
C ASN A 215 -5.25 7.61 15.92
N LEU A 216 -4.97 6.42 15.51
CA LEU A 216 -3.64 6.11 14.95
C LEU A 216 -3.51 6.31 13.45
N UNK A 217 -4.58 6.74 12.74
CA UNK A 217 -4.61 6.73 11.38
C UNK A 217 -4.23 7.96 10.76
N THR A 218 -4.86 9.09 11.26
CA THR A 218 -4.64 10.38 10.61
C THR A 218 -5.10 11.53 11.49
N ARG A 219 -4.48 12.68 11.29
CA ARG A 219 -4.93 13.92 11.97
C ARG A 219 -6.07 14.59 11.23
N SER A 220 -6.43 14.14 10.02
CA SER A 220 -7.44 14.79 9.18
C SER A 220 -8.81 14.16 9.40
N PRO A 221 -9.77 14.85 9.98
CA PRO A 221 -11.14 14.34 10.01
C PRO A 221 -11.70 13.96 8.65
N UNK A 222 -11.39 14.63 7.71
CA UNK A 222 -11.82 14.41 6.44
C UNK A 222 -11.34 13.17 5.88
N GLY A 223 -10.05 13.12 5.98
CA GLY A 223 -9.41 11.91 5.49
C GLY A 223 -9.85 10.67 6.24
N TYR A 224 -10.02 10.78 7.53
CA TYR A 224 -10.48 9.65 8.35
C TYR A 224 -11.86 9.16 7.92
N ASP A 225 -12.76 10.08 7.60
CA ASP A 225 -14.14 9.72 7.33
C ASP A 225 -14.38 9.15 5.93
N GLN A 226 -13.46 9.37 4.98
CA GLN A 226 -13.70 8.96 3.58
C GLN A 226 -13.97 7.46 3.45
N GLN A 227 -13.22 6.63 4.14
CA GLN A 227 -13.44 5.19 4.01
C GLN A 227 -14.80 4.78 4.59
N TYR A 228 -15.27 5.49 5.63
CA TYR A 228 -16.54 5.15 6.24
C TYR A 228 -17.72 5.55 5.34
N GLN A 229 -17.54 6.60 4.55
CA GLN A 229 -18.54 6.93 3.50
C GLN A 229 -18.66 5.78 2.51
N ILE A 230 -17.53 5.18 2.14
CA ILE A 230 -17.53 4.04 1.23
C ILE A 230 -18.22 2.84 1.88
N PHE A 231 -17.96 2.59 3.14
CA PHE A 231 -18.56 1.46 3.87
C PHE A 231 -20.07 1.61 4.00
N GLU A 232 -20.57 2.81 4.05
CA GLU A 232 -22.02 3.02 4.01
C GLU A 232 -22.64 2.41 2.76
N UNK A 233 -21.88 2.60 1.81
CA UNK A 233 -22.40 2.15 0.58
C UNK A 233 -22.08 0.76 0.26
N GLN A 234 -21.06 0.36 0.75
CA GLN A 234 -20.53 -0.99 0.45
C GLN A 234 -20.00 -1.64 1.71
N PRO A 235 -20.88 -2.05 2.62
CA PRO A 235 -20.41 -2.60 3.91
C PRO A 235 -19.62 -3.90 3.77
N GLU A 236 -19.76 -4.62 2.69
CA GLU A 236 -19.02 -5.86 2.45
C GLU A 236 -17.52 -5.63 2.29
N LEU A 237 -17.09 -4.40 2.02
CA LEU A 237 -15.66 -4.11 1.88
C LEU A 237 -14.93 -4.02 3.22
N ARG A 238 -15.67 -3.90 4.31
CA ARG A 238 -15.07 -3.57 5.60
C ARG A 238 -14.39 -4.77 6.25
N ARG A 239 -13.15 -4.59 6.65
CA ARG A 239 -12.36 -5.53 7.43
C ARG A 239 -11.73 -4.76 8.58
N VAL A 240 -11.47 -5.42 9.70
CA VAL A 240 -10.98 -4.73 10.89
C VAL A 240 -9.79 -5.44 11.53
N HIS A 241 -9.83 -6.77 11.65
CA HIS A 241 -8.85 -7.51 12.45
C HIS A 241 -8.07 -8.51 11.62
N ALA A 242 -6.88 -8.85 12.12
CA ALA A 242 -6.12 -9.98 11.60
C ALA A 242 -6.52 -11.25 12.32
N SER A 243 -6.58 -12.37 11.60
CA SER A 243 -6.70 -13.67 12.24
C SER A 243 -5.37 -14.01 12.94
N VAL A 244 -5.44 -14.96 13.86
CA VAL A 244 -4.24 -15.48 14.50
C VAL A 244 -3.29 -16.08 13.46
N GLY A 245 -3.84 -16.79 12.47
CA GLY A 245 -3.03 -17.34 11.37
C GLY A 245 -2.33 -16.26 10.58
N TRP A 246 -3.01 -15.17 10.30
CA TRP A 246 -2.40 -14.05 9.57
C TRP A 246 -1.24 -13.46 10.37
N ILE A 247 -1.44 -13.30 11.66
CA ILE A 247 -0.37 -12.75 12.52
C ILE A 247 0.90 -13.61 12.45
N UNK A 248 0.79 -14.77 12.45
CA UNK A 248 1.77 -15.57 12.36
C UNK A 248 2.44 -15.51 11.13
N ALA A 249 1.72 -15.55 10.12
CA ALA A 249 2.29 -15.42 8.77
C ALA A 249 3.05 -14.11 8.59
N ALA A 250 2.51 -13.03 9.11
CA ALA A 250 3.14 -11.72 9.00
C ALA A 250 4.50 -11.69 9.70
N PHE A 251 4.56 -12.20 10.93
CA PHE A 251 5.84 -12.21 11.64
C PHE A 251 6.84 -13.15 10.99
N ASP A 252 6.40 -14.28 10.44
CA ASP A 252 7.29 -15.15 9.68
C ASP A 252 7.88 -14.44 8.46
N SER A 253 7.03 -13.74 7.72
CA SER A 253 7.50 -13.01 6.54
C SER A 253 8.48 -11.90 6.93
N CYS A 254 8.15 -11.13 7.96
CA CYS A 254 9.03 -10.04 8.41
C CYS A 254 10.39 -10.59 8.87
N ALA A 255 10.38 -11.68 9.65
CA ALA A 255 11.61 -12.25 10.18
C ALA A 255 12.56 -12.71 9.07
N THR A 256 12.01 -13.25 7.99
CA THR A 256 12.83 -13.81 6.91
C THR A 256 13.15 -12.80 5.82
N THR A 257 12.48 -11.66 5.78
CA THR A 257 12.68 -10.66 4.72
C THR A 257 13.04 -9.30 5.29
N THR A 258 12.08 -8.48 5.62
CA THR A 258 12.33 -7.07 5.94
C THR A 258 13.16 -6.85 7.21
N LEU A 259 13.17 -7.79 8.15
CA LEU A 259 14.02 -7.69 9.34
C LEU A 259 15.44 -8.23 9.13
N ASN A 260 15.76 -8.66 7.92
CA ASN A 260 17.08 -9.23 7.60
C ASN A 260 17.88 -8.20 6.80
N PRO A 261 18.94 -7.61 7.39
CA PRO A 261 19.71 -6.57 6.68
C PRO A 261 20.31 -7.04 5.35
N ALA A 262 20.77 -8.28 5.28
CA ALA A 262 21.33 -8.79 4.03
C ALA A 262 20.26 -8.92 2.95
N TRP A 263 19.05 -9.32 3.35
CA TRP A 263 17.93 -9.40 2.42
C TRP A 263 17.57 -8.02 1.88
N MET A 264 17.48 -7.01 2.77
CA MET A 264 17.21 -5.64 2.35
C MET A 264 18.33 -5.08 1.48
N GLY A 265 19.56 -5.40 1.83
CA GLY A 265 20.73 -4.91 1.09
C GLY A 265 20.83 -5.40 -0.33
N ALA A 266 20.09 -6.43 -0.70
CA ALA A 266 20.08 -6.96 -2.05
C ALA A 266 19.06 -6.28 -2.97
N ILE A 267 18.28 -5.33 -2.45
CA ILE A 267 17.28 -4.62 -3.25
C ILE A 267 17.97 -3.48 -3.98
N ALA A 268 18.16 -3.64 -5.29
CA ALA A 268 18.92 -2.67 -6.09
C ALA A 268 18.11 -1.47 -6.56
N ALA A 269 16.79 -1.60 -6.63
CA ALA A 269 15.93 -0.53 -7.15
C ALA A 269 16.03 0.71 -6.25
N PRO A 270 16.02 1.92 -6.83
CA PRO A 270 15.92 3.12 -5.99
C PRO A 270 14.62 3.15 -5.22
N VAL A 271 14.71 3.60 -3.97
CA VAL A 271 13.56 3.62 -3.06
C VAL A 271 13.36 5.04 -2.53
N LEU A 272 12.12 5.50 -2.58
CA LEU A 272 11.68 6.71 -1.88
C LEU A 272 10.76 6.25 -0.76
N ALA A 273 11.12 6.56 0.48
CA ALA A 273 10.33 6.15 1.63
C ALA A 273 9.76 7.36 2.36
N PHE A 274 8.44 7.37 2.51
CA PHE A 274 7.71 8.39 3.25
C PHE A 274 7.40 7.85 4.64
N LEU A 275 7.90 8.51 5.69
CA LEU A 275 7.74 8.03 7.07
C LEU A 275 7.03 9.05 7.94
N PRO A 276 5.91 8.67 8.56
CA PRO A 276 5.31 9.54 9.59
C PRO A 276 6.05 9.39 10.93
N UNK A 277 6.06 10.39 11.36
CA UNK A 277 6.76 10.40 12.51
C UNK A 277 6.00 10.03 13.64
N ASP A 278 4.71 10.29 13.74
CA ASP A 278 3.82 9.84 14.81
C ASP A 278 3.25 8.46 14.44
N GLU A 279 4.13 7.52 14.32
CA GLU A 279 3.82 6.16 13.84
C GLU A 279 3.56 5.21 14.99
N ASN A 280 2.38 4.61 15.02
CA ASN A 280 1.98 3.70 16.09
C ASN A 280 1.33 2.41 15.61
N ILE A 281 1.34 2.16 14.31
CA ILE A 281 0.78 0.92 13.73
C ILE A 281 1.90 -0.07 13.37
N VAL A 282 2.97 0.42 12.75
CA VAL A 282 4.15 -0.40 12.48
C VAL A 282 5.29 0.11 13.37
N ASP A 283 6.31 -0.72 13.56
CA ASP A 283 7.41 -0.37 14.47
C ASP A 283 8.27 0.73 13.86
N PRO A 284 8.25 1.95 14.41
CA PRO A 284 9.01 3.06 13.80
C PRO A 284 10.52 2.89 13.94
N ALA A 285 11.01 2.31 14.99
CA ALA A 285 12.45 2.06 15.15
C ALA A 285 12.94 1.10 14.08
N ALA A 286 12.20 0.07 13.82
CA ALA A 286 12.54 -0.85 12.73
C ALA A 286 12.50 -0.18 11.37
N UNK A 287 11.57 0.75 11.13
CA UNK A 287 11.46 1.38 9.93
C UNK A 287 12.67 2.12 9.64
N UNK A 288 13.23 2.80 10.44
CA UNK A 288 14.36 3.54 10.25
C UNK A 288 15.59 2.75 10.12
N ARG A 289 15.80 1.73 11.06
CA ARG A 289 16.98 0.84 11.06
C ARG A 289 17.10 0.02 9.77
N MET A 290 16.02 -0.58 9.34
CA MET A 290 16.07 -1.50 8.21
C MET A 290 16.10 -0.77 6.87
N LEU A 291 15.47 0.40 6.77
CA LEU A 291 15.58 1.17 5.54
C LEU A 291 17.02 1.63 5.30
N ALA A 292 17.79 1.80 6.36
CA ALA A 292 19.21 2.16 6.22
C ALA A 292 20.02 1.04 5.54
N ALA A 293 19.52 -0.19 5.53
CA ALA A 293 20.20 -1.30 4.84
C ALA A 293 19.97 -1.29 3.33
N LEU A 294 18.98 -0.53 2.84
CA LEU A 294 18.74 -0.43 1.40
C LEU A 294 19.89 0.32 0.73
N PRO A 295 20.40 -0.18 -0.40
CA PRO A 295 21.52 0.50 -1.07
C PRO A 295 21.20 1.90 -1.56
N ASP A 296 19.93 2.19 -1.86
CA ASP A 296 19.58 3.43 -2.57
C ASP A 296 18.20 3.87 -2.07
N CYS A 297 18.18 4.65 -1.00
CA CYS A 297 16.93 5.02 -0.35
C CYS A 297 16.93 6.44 0.22
N UNK A 298 15.91 7.20 -0.15
CA UNK A 298 15.67 8.42 0.27
C UNK A 298 14.57 8.35 1.14
N ILE A 299 14.74 8.98 2.29
CA ILE A 299 13.69 9.00 3.30
C ILE A 299 13.18 10.42 3.47
N ILE A 300 11.88 10.57 3.44
CA ILE A 300 11.22 11.84 3.68
C ILE A 300 10.36 11.72 4.93
N UNK A 301 10.54 12.34 5.94
CA UNK A 301 9.86 12.25 7.10
C UNK A 301 8.84 13.30 7.11
N PHE A 302 7.86 13.03 7.86
CA PHE A 302 6.75 13.96 8.10
C PHE A 302 6.49 14.03 9.63
N UNK A 303 6.92 14.90 9.99
CA UNK A 303 7.03 15.06 11.37
C UNK A 303 5.82 14.73 12.15
N ASP A 304 4.77 15.45 12.02
CA ASP A 304 3.59 15.23 12.87
C ASP A 304 2.59 14.24 12.28
N ALA A 305 2.81 13.75 11.08
CA ALA A 305 1.86 12.89 10.40
C ALA A 305 1.73 11.52 11.06
N ARG A 306 0.58 10.89 10.84
CA ARG A 306 0.30 9.56 11.35
C ARG A 306 0.32 8.54 10.20
N HIS A 307 -0.05 7.32 10.51
CA HIS A 307 0.21 6.16 9.66
C HIS A 307 -0.30 6.29 8.22
N GLU A 308 -1.47 6.87 8.01
CA GLU A 308 -2.06 6.94 6.66
C GLU A 308 -1.78 8.28 5.99
N LEU A 309 -0.63 8.40 5.37
CA LEU A 309 -0.17 9.65 4.79
C LEU A 309 -1.08 10.16 3.67
N LEU A 310 -1.65 9.26 2.87
CA LEU A 310 -2.57 9.67 1.79
C LEU A 310 -3.91 10.18 2.30
N SER A 311 -4.20 9.97 3.59
CA SER A 311 -5.41 10.47 4.23
C SER A 311 -5.14 11.64 5.16
N GLU A 312 -3.92 12.15 5.19
CA GLU A 312 -3.49 13.17 6.14
C GLU A 312 -3.93 14.58 5.72
N LEU A 313 -3.50 15.56 6.51
CA LEU A 313 -3.78 16.97 6.26
C LEU A 313 -3.20 17.41 4.91
N GLU A 314 -3.79 18.46 4.35
CA GLU A 314 -3.42 18.89 3.00
C GLU A 314 -1.93 19.20 2.83
N GLU A 315 -1.30 19.82 3.84
CA GLU A 315 0.12 20.13 3.70
C GLU A 315 0.99 18.88 3.65
N VAL A 316 0.58 17.81 4.33
CA VAL A 316 1.30 16.53 4.26
C VAL A 316 1.14 15.94 2.87
N LYS A 317 -0.09 15.90 2.36
CA LYS A 317 -0.36 15.31 1.03
C LYS A 317 0.34 16.11 -0.07
N THR A 318 0.32 17.43 0.01
CA THR A 318 0.95 18.27 -1.00
C THR A 318 2.45 18.00 -1.07
N ARG A 319 3.11 17.94 0.08
CA ARG A 319 4.53 17.62 0.10
C ARG A 319 4.81 16.21 -0.43
N LEU A 320 3.98 15.25 -0.04
CA LEU A 320 4.12 13.88 -0.53
C LEU A 320 4.00 13.83 -2.05
N PHE A 321 2.98 14.49 -2.61
CA PHE A 321 2.78 14.49 -4.06
C PHE A 321 3.90 15.19 -4.80
N ASP A 322 4.46 16.27 -4.22
CA ASP A 322 5.58 16.96 -4.84
C ASP A 322 6.82 16.06 -4.90
N GLU A 323 7.14 15.40 -3.80
CA GLU A 323 8.28 14.50 -3.74
C GLU A 323 8.09 13.30 -4.66
N LEU A 324 6.88 12.76 -4.67
CA LEU A 324 6.55 11.63 -5.54
C LEU A 324 6.67 12.01 -7.01
N ASP A 325 6.17 13.20 -7.36
CA ASP A 325 6.23 13.70 -8.73
C ASP A 325 7.68 13.78 -9.21
N GLN A 326 8.54 14.34 -8.38
CA GLN A 326 9.95 14.45 -8.73
C GLN A 326 10.61 13.08 -8.89
N PHE A 327 10.30 12.17 -7.98
CA PHE A 327 10.90 10.83 -8.00
C PHE A 327 10.46 10.05 -9.24
N LEU A 328 9.18 10.12 -9.59
CA LEU A 328 8.67 9.41 -10.76
C LEU A 328 9.28 9.91 -12.06
N LYS A 329 9.66 11.18 -12.12
CA LYS A 329 10.24 11.77 -13.32
C LYS A 329 11.71 11.45 -13.52
N LEU A 330 12.44 11.05 -12.46
CA LEU A 330 13.87 10.80 -12.60
C LEU A 330 14.12 9.63 -13.52
N ASP A 331 15.12 9.79 -14.40
CA ASP A 331 15.61 8.69 -15.21
C ASP A 331 16.33 7.72 -14.27
N HIS A 332 15.80 6.53 -14.20
CA HIS A 332 16.01 5.54 -13.18
C HIS A 332 17.42 5.52 -12.57
N LYS A 333 18.44 5.16 -13.33
CA LYS A 333 19.79 4.99 -12.76
C LYS A 333 20.59 6.28 -12.75
N THR A 334 20.58 6.99 -13.87
CA THR A 334 21.45 8.12 -14.07
C THR A 334 21.03 9.33 -13.24
N ASP A 335 19.76 9.73 -13.37
CA ASP A 335 19.30 10.96 -12.74
C ASP A 335 19.19 10.81 -11.23
N PHE A 336 18.70 9.66 -10.73
CA PHE A 336 18.56 9.44 -9.30
C PHE A 336 19.93 9.41 -8.62
N THR A 337 20.87 8.67 -9.18
CA THR A 337 22.22 8.57 -8.63
C THR A 337 22.90 9.94 -8.64
N SER A 338 22.75 10.70 -9.73
CA SER A 338 23.32 12.06 -9.81
C SER A 338 22.72 12.98 -8.76
N ALA A 339 21.42 12.92 -8.54
CA ALA A 339 20.76 13.74 -7.54
C ALA A 339 21.27 13.43 -6.14
N LEU A 340 21.46 12.16 -5.81
CA LEU A 340 22.03 11.75 -4.52
C LEU A 340 23.48 12.20 -4.40
N GLY A 341 24.24 12.08 -5.46
CA GLY A 341 25.63 12.49 -5.49
C GLY A 341 25.83 13.99 -5.34
N ALA A 342 24.89 14.81 -5.70
CA ALA A 342 24.93 16.26 -5.56
C ALA A 342 24.66 16.73 -4.14
N UNK A 343 24.09 15.85 -3.70
CA UNK A 343 23.76 16.20 -2.38
C UNK A 343 24.72 16.12 -1.53
#